data_3894c6a3616e5f52e24d7617ea033954
#
_entry.id   3894c6a3616e5f52e24d7617ea033954
#
_cell.length_a   1.000
_cell.length_b   1.000
_cell.length_c   1.000
_cell.angle_alpha   90.00
_cell.angle_beta   90.00
_cell.angle_gamma   90.00
#
_symmetry.space_group_name_H-M   'P 1'
#
loop_
_entity.id
_entity.type
_entity.pdbx_description
1 polymer ?
#
loop_
_entity_poly.entity_id
_entity_poly.type
_entity_poly.pdbx_seq_one_letter_code
_entity_poly.pdbx_strand_id
1 'polypeptide(L)'
;MNAKAKGTRAEHRAMRILEAAGYLCTRASASLGLFDVIAVGESSVRLIQVKAGTKYLSTIEREQIQLLRVPHAVSKECWRFPDRCSQPLIERL
;
A
#
# COMPACT_ATOMS: atom_id res chain seq x y z
N MET A 1 -14.81 16.67 0.35
CA MET A 1 -13.41 16.22 0.14
C MET A 1 -13.38 15.27 -1.04
N ASN A 2 -12.47 15.47 -1.98
CA ASN A 2 -12.43 14.60 -3.13
C ASN A 2 -11.66 13.30 -2.85
N ALA A 3 -11.93 12.29 -3.66
CA ALA A 3 -11.35 10.96 -3.49
C ALA A 3 -9.82 10.96 -3.62
N LYS A 4 -9.27 11.83 -4.47
CA LYS A 4 -7.83 11.92 -4.68
C LYS A 4 -7.11 12.39 -3.42
N ALA A 5 -7.62 13.42 -2.76
CA ALA A 5 -7.01 13.92 -1.53
C ALA A 5 -7.08 12.88 -0.40
N LYS A 6 -8.18 12.15 -0.32
CA LYS A 6 -8.36 11.10 0.67
C LYS A 6 -7.38 9.96 0.45
N GLY A 7 -7.19 9.55 -0.81
CA GLY A 7 -6.22 8.51 -1.15
C GLY A 7 -4.79 8.93 -0.84
N THR A 8 -4.42 10.17 -1.16
CA THR A 8 -3.10 10.70 -0.89
C THR A 8 -2.80 10.70 0.62
N ARG A 9 -3.77 11.09 1.44
CA ARG A 9 -3.60 11.07 2.89
C ARG A 9 -3.42 9.66 3.43
N ALA A 10 -4.15 8.69 2.89
CA ALA A 10 -4.00 7.30 3.28
C ALA A 10 -2.59 6.79 2.95
N GLU A 11 -2.07 7.16 1.77
CA GLU A 11 -0.71 6.79 1.37
C GLU A 11 0.33 7.38 2.34
N HIS A 12 0.18 8.65 2.71
CA HIS A 12 1.06 9.28 3.68
C HIS A 12 0.97 8.62 5.06
N ARG A 13 -0.22 8.20 5.47
CA ARG A 13 -0.39 7.48 6.73
C ARG A 13 0.34 6.14 6.71
N ALA A 14 0.22 5.41 5.60
CA ALA A 14 0.94 4.15 5.42
C ALA A 14 2.45 4.36 5.55
N MET A 15 2.96 5.41 4.89
CA MET A 15 4.38 5.71 4.94
C MET A 15 4.84 6.02 6.37
N ARG A 16 4.07 6.81 7.12
CA ARG A 16 4.43 7.13 8.50
C ARG A 16 4.48 5.89 9.39
N ILE A 17 3.54 4.98 9.23
CA ILE A 17 3.52 3.72 9.97
C ILE A 17 4.77 2.91 9.67
N LEU A 18 5.11 2.81 8.38
CA LEU A 18 6.26 2.03 7.93
C LEU A 18 7.59 2.68 8.36
N GLU A 19 7.68 4.00 8.28
CA GLU A 19 8.87 4.72 8.71
C GLU A 19 9.12 4.55 10.21
N ALA A 20 8.06 4.57 10.99
CA ALA A 20 8.15 4.30 12.43
C ALA A 20 8.64 2.89 12.71
N ALA A 21 8.43 1.95 11.79
CA ALA A 21 8.91 0.58 11.90
C ALA A 21 10.29 0.37 11.29
N GLY A 22 10.94 1.43 10.82
CA GLY A 22 12.31 1.35 10.31
C GLY A 22 12.46 1.23 8.81
N TYR A 23 11.38 1.37 8.04
CA TYR A 23 11.45 1.30 6.58
C TYR A 23 11.73 2.66 5.97
N LEU A 24 12.45 2.66 4.85
CA LEU A 24 12.58 3.82 3.99
C LEU A 24 11.48 3.73 2.95
N CYS A 25 10.63 4.76 2.87
CA CYS A 25 9.45 4.71 2.02
C CYS A 25 9.51 5.70 0.88
N THR A 26 8.90 5.31 -0.25
CA THR A 26 8.67 6.20 -1.37
C THR A 26 7.25 6.03 -1.89
N ARG A 27 6.66 7.11 -2.38
CA ARG A 27 5.34 7.09 -3.03
C ARG A 27 5.53 6.94 -4.53
N ALA A 28 4.77 6.02 -5.12
CA ALA A 28 4.73 5.85 -6.57
C ALA A 28 3.63 6.75 -7.13
N SER A 29 3.88 8.05 -7.18
CA SER A 29 2.85 9.05 -7.48
C SER A 29 2.38 9.04 -8.93
N ALA A 30 3.16 8.54 -9.85
CA ALA A 30 2.79 8.49 -11.26
C ALA A 30 2.01 7.24 -11.64
N SER A 31 1.85 6.34 -10.73
CA SER A 31 1.02 5.14 -10.76
C SER A 31 0.90 4.43 -12.12
N LEU A 32 2.02 4.10 -12.69
CA LEU A 32 2.04 3.12 -13.77
C LEU A 32 2.04 1.71 -13.23
N GLY A 33 2.11 1.58 -11.90
CA GLY A 33 2.25 0.31 -11.24
C GLY A 33 1.05 -0.05 -10.40
N LEU A 34 1.15 -1.25 -9.85
CA LEU A 34 0.12 -1.82 -9.00
C LEU A 34 0.23 -1.36 -7.54
N PHE A 35 1.27 -0.57 -7.23
CA PHE A 35 1.56 -0.20 -5.84
C PHE A 35 1.70 1.31 -5.67
N ASP A 36 1.18 1.81 -4.57
CA ASP A 36 1.21 3.23 -4.24
C ASP A 36 2.40 3.60 -3.35
N VAL A 37 2.87 2.66 -2.56
CA VAL A 37 3.97 2.86 -1.61
C VAL A 37 4.95 1.69 -1.72
N ILE A 38 6.23 2.02 -1.72
CA ILE A 38 7.30 1.03 -1.66
C ILE A 38 8.09 1.29 -0.39
N ALA A 39 8.22 0.26 0.45
CA ALA A 39 8.93 0.37 1.71
C ALA A 39 10.13 -0.58 1.70
N VAL A 40 11.32 0.00 1.85
CA VAL A 40 12.57 -0.75 1.85
C VAL A 40 13.08 -0.87 3.27
N GLY A 41 13.17 -2.10 3.76
CA GLY A 41 13.73 -2.40 5.06
C GLY A 41 15.12 -3.00 4.94
N GLU A 42 15.70 -3.33 6.08
CA GLU A 42 17.05 -3.90 6.12
C GLU A 42 17.12 -5.25 5.41
N SER A 43 16.09 -6.09 5.56
CA SER A 43 16.11 -7.44 5.02
C SER A 43 14.86 -7.75 4.16
N SER A 44 14.02 -6.77 3.92
CA SER A 44 12.79 -7.00 3.15
C SER A 44 12.32 -5.74 2.45
N VAL A 45 11.53 -5.93 1.39
CA VAL A 45 10.87 -4.84 0.68
C VAL A 45 9.37 -5.13 0.68
N ARG A 46 8.58 -4.11 0.96
CA ARG A 46 7.11 -4.24 0.98
C ARG A 46 6.52 -3.37 -0.12
N LEU A 47 5.74 -4.01 -1.00
CA LEU A 47 5.05 -3.33 -2.09
C LEU A 47 3.58 -3.22 -1.70
N ILE A 48 3.08 -2.00 -1.61
CA ILE A 48 1.80 -1.74 -0.95
C ILE A 48 0.85 -0.98 -1.85
N GLN A 49 -0.32 -1.57 -2.08
CA GLN A 49 -1.47 -0.90 -2.69
C GLN A 49 -2.32 -0.35 -1.56
N VAL A 50 -2.65 0.95 -1.61
CA VAL A 50 -3.39 1.62 -0.55
C VAL A 50 -4.82 1.92 -1.02
N LYS A 51 -5.79 1.60 -0.19
CA LYS A 51 -7.21 1.91 -0.43
C LYS A 51 -7.76 2.67 0.77
N ALA A 52 -8.59 3.68 0.51
CA ALA A 52 -9.12 4.55 1.55
C ALA A 52 -10.66 4.53 1.54
N GLY A 53 -11.25 4.74 2.72
CA GLY A 53 -12.70 4.83 2.87
C GLY A 53 -13.40 3.52 2.58
N THR A 54 -14.36 3.57 1.66
CA THR A 54 -15.14 2.39 1.29
C THR A 54 -14.57 1.64 0.10
N LYS A 55 -13.38 2.04 -0.38
CA LYS A 55 -12.77 1.38 -1.53
C LYS A 55 -12.11 0.07 -1.16
N TYR A 56 -12.20 -0.88 -2.07
CA TYR A 56 -11.62 -2.21 -1.93
C TYR A 56 -10.80 -2.52 -3.18
N LEU A 57 -9.89 -3.47 -3.02
CA LEU A 57 -9.14 -3.99 -4.14
C LEU A 57 -10.10 -4.68 -5.10
N SER A 58 -10.08 -4.31 -6.38
CA SER A 58 -10.92 -4.98 -7.38
C SER A 58 -10.38 -6.38 -7.66
N THR A 59 -11.24 -7.22 -8.25
CA THR A 59 -10.83 -8.57 -8.65
C THR A 59 -9.66 -8.52 -9.64
N ILE A 60 -9.72 -7.59 -10.59
CA ILE A 60 -8.67 -7.44 -11.60
C ILE A 60 -7.36 -7.00 -10.96
N GLU A 61 -7.41 -6.01 -10.07
CA GLU A 61 -6.21 -5.55 -9.36
C GLU A 61 -5.61 -6.69 -8.53
N ARG A 62 -6.46 -7.44 -7.83
CA ARG A 62 -6.00 -8.56 -7.00
C ARG A 62 -5.28 -9.60 -7.84
N GLU A 63 -5.86 -9.96 -8.96
CA GLU A 63 -5.24 -10.95 -9.86
C GLU A 63 -3.90 -10.45 -10.38
N GLN A 64 -3.83 -9.19 -10.81
CA GLN A 64 -2.60 -8.63 -11.33
C GLN A 64 -1.49 -8.65 -10.27
N ILE A 65 -1.83 -8.30 -9.04
CA ILE A 65 -0.85 -8.30 -7.94
C ILE A 65 -0.41 -9.72 -7.61
N GLN A 66 -1.37 -10.66 -7.54
CA GLN A 66 -1.05 -12.04 -7.20
C GLN A 66 -0.19 -12.71 -8.25
N LEU A 67 -0.39 -12.38 -9.53
CA LEU A 67 0.37 -12.96 -10.63
C LEU A 67 1.78 -12.36 -10.76
N LEU A 68 2.02 -11.19 -10.19
CA LEU A 68 3.32 -10.57 -10.24
C LEU A 68 4.31 -11.38 -9.40
N ARG A 69 5.38 -11.84 -10.05
CA ARG A 69 6.41 -12.61 -9.36
C ARG A 69 7.43 -11.65 -8.74
N VAL A 70 7.74 -11.88 -7.47
CA VAL A 70 8.70 -11.07 -6.73
C VAL A 70 9.67 -11.98 -5.99
N PRO A 71 10.87 -11.48 -5.66
CA PRO A 71 11.81 -12.26 -4.84
C PRO A 71 11.24 -12.59 -3.48
N HIS A 72 11.82 -13.61 -2.85
CA HIS A 72 11.34 -14.11 -1.55
C HIS A 72 11.27 -13.02 -0.48
N ALA A 73 12.22 -12.09 -0.47
CA ALA A 73 12.28 -11.03 0.54
C ALA A 73 11.31 -9.86 0.24
N VAL A 74 10.53 -9.94 -0.82
CA VAL A 74 9.59 -8.89 -1.22
C VAL A 74 8.17 -9.36 -0.93
N SER A 75 7.39 -8.57 -0.18
CA SER A 75 5.98 -8.85 0.04
C SER A 75 5.11 -7.94 -0.82
N LYS A 76 3.92 -8.43 -1.15
CA LYS A 76 2.89 -7.68 -1.87
C LYS A 76 1.71 -7.55 -0.93
N GLU A 77 1.23 -6.34 -0.69
CA GLU A 77 0.22 -6.09 0.34
C GLU A 77 -0.82 -5.09 -0.14
N CYS A 78 -2.02 -5.21 0.38
CA CYS A 78 -3.04 -4.18 0.27
C CYS A 78 -3.33 -3.64 1.67
N TRP A 79 -3.17 -2.33 1.83
CA TRP A 79 -3.46 -1.63 3.08
C TRP A 79 -4.73 -0.83 2.89
N ARG A 80 -5.76 -1.16 3.63
CA ARG A 80 -7.03 -0.46 3.55
C ARG A 80 -7.25 0.37 4.80
N PHE A 81 -7.54 1.66 4.61
CA PHE A 81 -7.80 2.59 5.70
C PHE A 81 -9.29 2.96 5.70
N PRO A 82 -10.14 2.19 6.40
CA PRO A 82 -11.56 2.53 6.51
C PRO A 82 -11.74 3.87 7.22
N ASP A 83 -12.86 4.54 6.95
CA ASP A 83 -13.18 5.78 7.63
C ASP A 83 -13.25 5.55 9.14
N ARG A 84 -12.74 6.53 9.91
CA ARG A 84 -12.75 6.54 11.37
C ARG A 84 -11.94 5.42 12.02
N CYS A 85 -11.07 4.76 11.26
CA CYS A 85 -10.16 3.77 11.80
C CYS A 85 -8.75 4.34 11.85
N SER A 86 -8.06 4.19 12.98
CA SER A 86 -6.71 4.70 13.15
C SER A 86 -5.67 3.74 12.56
N GLN A 87 -6.00 2.47 12.45
CA GLN A 87 -5.08 1.45 11.95
C GLN A 87 -5.57 0.88 10.61
N PRO A 88 -4.66 0.54 9.71
CA PRO A 88 -5.06 -0.08 8.46
C PRO A 88 -5.40 -1.55 8.65
N LEU A 89 -6.22 -2.06 7.73
CA LEU A 89 -6.43 -3.48 7.56
C LEU A 89 -5.44 -3.94 6.49
N ILE A 90 -4.54 -4.83 6.86
CA ILE A 90 -3.44 -5.26 6.00
C ILE A 90 -3.73 -6.66 5.49
N GLU A 91 -3.71 -6.81 4.17
CA GLU A 91 -3.86 -8.10 3.52
C GLU A 91 -2.60 -8.41 2.73
N ARG A 92 -2.02 -9.57 2.94
CA ARG A 92 -0.92 -10.06 2.11
C ARG A 92 -1.46 -10.77 0.88
N LEU A 93 -0.82 -10.53 -0.25
CA LEU A 93 -1.28 -11.06 -1.53
C LEU A 93 -0.30 -12.02 -2.18
#